data_afd95ad0143f747d597907772812cab1
#
_entry.id   afd95ad0143f747d597907772812cab1
#
_cell.length_a   1.000
_cell.length_b   1.000
_cell.length_c   1.000
_cell.angle_alpha   90.00
_cell.angle_beta   90.00
_cell.angle_gamma   90.00
#
_symmetry.space_group_name_H-M   'P 1'
#
loop_
_entity.id
_entity.type
_entity.pdbx_description
1 polymer ?
#
loop_
_entity_poly.entity_id
_entity_poly.type
_entity_poly.pdbx_seq_one_letter_code
_entity_poly.pdbx_strand_id
1 'polypeptide(L)'
;MKIGYIPTRRNNFSVEAALFYKKKIRQIIEVISPEIVDLEDINSEGLLWKQADVPKVIEKMRREQVDALFFPHCNFGSEGVVGQVAAALNVPVLLYGPRDDAPALDGMRDRDSQCGLFATGKVLRHHNVTFTYITNVAPDDMVFISGYEKFLRVVQVVKTV
;
A
#
# COMPACT_ATOMS: atom_id res chain seq x y z
N MET A 1 -12.72 -6.03 -12.04
CA MET A 1 -11.63 -5.13 -11.60
C MET A 1 -10.87 -5.79 -10.48
N LYS A 2 -9.56 -5.95 -10.65
CA LYS A 2 -8.65 -6.56 -9.66
C LYS A 2 -7.71 -5.51 -9.09
N ILE A 3 -7.61 -5.46 -7.77
CA ILE A 3 -6.73 -4.53 -7.06
C ILE A 3 -5.55 -5.31 -6.45
N GLY A 4 -4.34 -4.95 -6.84
CA GLY A 4 -3.12 -5.44 -6.19
C GLY A 4 -2.97 -4.80 -4.81
N TYR A 5 -3.20 -5.56 -3.75
CA TYR A 5 -3.04 -5.15 -2.37
C TYR A 5 -1.62 -5.48 -1.91
N ILE A 6 -0.78 -4.45 -1.82
CA ILE A 6 0.66 -4.58 -1.59
C ILE A 6 1.04 -3.78 -0.33
N PRO A 7 0.68 -4.25 0.86
CA PRO A 7 1.08 -3.60 2.10
C PRO A 7 2.60 -3.65 2.27
N THR A 8 3.17 -2.56 2.77
CA THR A 8 4.62 -2.41 2.92
C THR A 8 5.01 -2.08 4.35
N ARG A 9 6.21 -2.52 4.76
CA ARG A 9 6.81 -2.22 6.05
C ARG A 9 8.31 -1.89 5.93
N ARG A 10 8.88 -1.40 7.01
CA ARG A 10 10.32 -1.23 7.21
C ARG A 10 10.76 -2.02 8.45
N ASN A 11 11.96 -2.55 8.43
CA ASN A 11 12.46 -3.49 9.44
C ASN A 11 12.82 -2.86 10.80
N ASN A 12 13.04 -1.55 10.84
CA ASN A 12 13.36 -0.81 12.07
C ASN A 12 12.13 -0.25 12.82
N PHE A 13 10.94 -0.60 12.38
CA PHE A 13 9.67 -0.28 13.05
C PHE A 13 8.96 -1.58 13.47
N SER A 14 7.92 -1.48 14.28
CA SER A 14 7.17 -2.64 14.81
C SER A 14 6.59 -3.51 13.69
N VAL A 15 6.97 -4.79 13.70
CA VAL A 15 6.42 -5.81 12.78
C VAL A 15 4.98 -6.15 13.18
N GLU A 16 4.70 -6.22 14.48
CA GLU A 16 3.37 -6.50 15.04
C GLU A 16 2.37 -5.43 14.60
N ALA A 17 2.77 -4.16 14.68
CA ALA A 17 1.96 -3.05 14.20
C ALA A 17 1.71 -3.14 12.69
N ALA A 18 2.73 -3.50 11.91
CA ALA A 18 2.57 -3.67 10.47
C ALA A 18 1.58 -4.79 10.12
N LEU A 19 1.66 -5.93 10.77
CA LEU A 19 0.75 -7.06 10.57
C LEU A 19 -0.69 -6.71 11.01
N PHE A 20 -0.85 -5.99 12.12
CA PHE A 20 -2.14 -5.51 12.59
C PHE A 20 -2.81 -4.60 11.54
N TYR A 21 -2.11 -3.58 11.05
CA TYR A 21 -2.67 -2.65 10.07
C TYR A 21 -2.88 -3.29 8.70
N LYS A 22 -2.00 -4.19 8.26
CA LYS A 22 -2.24 -5.02 7.07
C LYS A 22 -3.60 -5.71 7.16
N LYS A 23 -3.84 -6.43 8.25
CA LYS A 23 -5.09 -7.17 8.47
C LYS A 23 -6.30 -6.24 8.55
N LYS A 24 -6.20 -5.18 9.35
CA LYS A 24 -7.30 -4.22 9.56
C LYS A 24 -7.72 -3.56 8.24
N ILE A 25 -6.77 -3.07 7.45
CA ILE A 25 -7.05 -2.46 6.16
C ILE A 25 -7.66 -3.47 5.19
N ARG A 26 -7.11 -4.69 5.13
CA ARG A 26 -7.61 -5.77 4.27
C ARG A 26 -9.08 -6.07 4.54
N GLN A 27 -9.47 -6.20 5.81
CA GLN A 27 -10.85 -6.45 6.23
C GLN A 27 -11.82 -5.34 5.79
N ILE A 28 -11.37 -4.09 5.81
CA ILE A 28 -12.21 -2.96 5.41
C ILE A 28 -12.39 -2.95 3.88
N ILE A 29 -11.30 -3.08 3.13
CA ILE A 29 -11.39 -2.95 1.67
C ILE A 29 -12.01 -4.17 0.98
N GLU A 30 -11.97 -5.37 1.56
CA GLU A 30 -12.55 -6.56 0.94
C GLU A 30 -14.08 -6.50 0.84
N VAL A 31 -14.73 -5.68 1.68
CA VAL A 31 -16.19 -5.42 1.60
C VAL A 31 -16.52 -4.50 0.42
N ILE A 32 -15.58 -3.67 0.00
CA ILE A 32 -15.75 -2.63 -1.03
C ILE A 32 -15.19 -3.09 -2.37
N SER A 33 -14.08 -3.82 -2.35
CA SER A 33 -13.34 -4.21 -3.55
C SER A 33 -13.98 -5.39 -4.26
N PRO A 34 -14.07 -5.37 -5.59
CA PRO A 34 -14.59 -6.51 -6.35
C PRO A 34 -13.70 -7.74 -6.23
N GLU A 35 -12.39 -7.56 -6.35
CA GLU A 35 -11.39 -8.62 -6.27
C GLU A 35 -10.05 -8.06 -5.79
N ILE A 36 -9.39 -8.76 -4.87
CA ILE A 36 -8.12 -8.36 -4.29
C ILE A 36 -7.08 -9.45 -4.52
N VAL A 37 -5.92 -9.04 -5.05
CA VAL A 37 -4.73 -9.88 -5.20
C VAL A 37 -3.72 -9.44 -4.15
N ASP A 38 -3.42 -10.28 -3.19
CA ASP A 38 -2.52 -10.02 -2.06
C ASP A 38 -1.13 -10.66 -2.20
N LEU A 39 -0.33 -10.67 -1.14
CA LEU A 39 1.03 -11.20 -1.10
C LEU A 39 1.19 -12.42 -0.17
N GLU A 40 0.11 -13.07 0.24
CA GLU A 40 0.17 -14.16 1.23
C GLU A 40 0.99 -15.37 0.77
N ASP A 41 1.13 -15.59 -0.54
CA ASP A 41 1.94 -16.64 -1.14
C ASP A 41 3.37 -16.18 -1.53
N ILE A 42 3.70 -14.91 -1.34
CA ILE A 42 5.04 -14.36 -1.68
C ILE A 42 6.02 -14.57 -0.51
N ASN A 43 5.57 -14.28 0.70
CA ASN A 43 6.34 -14.49 1.92
C ASN A 43 5.42 -14.69 3.13
N SER A 44 5.96 -15.15 4.25
CA SER A 44 5.19 -15.49 5.46
C SER A 44 4.44 -14.31 6.11
N GLU A 45 4.82 -13.08 5.80
CA GLU A 45 4.19 -11.88 6.36
C GLU A 45 3.12 -11.30 5.43
N GLY A 46 3.18 -11.59 4.12
CA GLY A 46 2.35 -10.95 3.11
C GLY A 46 2.62 -9.43 3.00
N LEU A 47 3.84 -9.00 3.30
CA LEU A 47 4.29 -7.60 3.30
C LEU A 47 5.47 -7.42 2.34
N LEU A 48 5.45 -6.34 1.55
CA LEU A 48 6.55 -5.98 0.68
C LEU A 48 7.58 -5.12 1.44
N TRP A 49 8.83 -5.61 1.55
CA TRP A 49 9.94 -4.86 2.13
C TRP A 49 11.33 -5.36 1.68
N LYS A 50 11.41 -6.60 1.20
CA LYS A 50 12.67 -7.20 0.74
C LYS A 50 12.86 -6.99 -0.75
N GLN A 51 14.07 -6.62 -1.14
CA GLN A 51 14.44 -6.51 -2.56
C GLN A 51 14.24 -7.84 -3.32
N ALA A 52 14.48 -8.98 -2.68
CA ALA A 52 14.34 -10.31 -3.27
C ALA A 52 12.89 -10.67 -3.65
N ASP A 53 11.89 -10.01 -3.04
CA ASP A 53 10.48 -10.27 -3.33
C ASP A 53 9.94 -9.41 -4.49
N VAL A 54 10.64 -8.34 -4.87
CA VAL A 54 10.21 -7.43 -5.95
C VAL A 54 9.89 -8.17 -7.25
N PRO A 55 10.77 -9.02 -7.81
CA PRO A 55 10.44 -9.74 -9.05
C PRO A 55 9.21 -10.64 -8.92
N LYS A 56 9.05 -11.32 -7.79
CA LYS A 56 7.92 -12.21 -7.53
C LYS A 56 6.59 -11.45 -7.48
N VAL A 57 6.59 -10.28 -6.82
CA VAL A 57 5.43 -9.41 -6.74
C VAL A 57 5.05 -8.90 -8.13
N ILE A 58 6.01 -8.40 -8.90
CA ILE A 58 5.77 -7.92 -10.27
C ILE A 58 5.19 -9.05 -11.14
N GLU A 59 5.78 -10.23 -11.11
CA GLU A 59 5.32 -11.39 -11.86
C GLU A 59 3.88 -11.77 -11.48
N LYS A 60 3.60 -11.87 -10.16
CA LYS A 60 2.25 -12.16 -9.67
C LYS A 60 1.23 -11.15 -10.16
N MET A 61 1.48 -9.85 -9.98
CA MET A 61 0.54 -8.80 -10.36
C MET A 61 0.28 -8.77 -11.88
N ARG A 62 1.31 -9.06 -12.69
CA ARG A 62 1.15 -9.20 -14.15
C ARG A 62 0.33 -10.43 -14.52
N ARG A 63 0.63 -11.59 -13.94
CA ARG A 63 -0.10 -12.85 -14.19
C ARG A 63 -1.58 -12.71 -13.83
N GLU A 64 -1.86 -12.07 -12.70
CA GLU A 64 -3.22 -11.82 -12.24
C GLU A 64 -3.92 -10.67 -13.01
N GLN A 65 -3.19 -9.92 -13.83
CA GLN A 65 -3.73 -8.79 -14.60
C GLN A 65 -4.43 -7.75 -13.72
N VAL A 66 -3.76 -7.29 -12.66
CA VAL A 66 -4.32 -6.27 -11.77
C VAL A 66 -4.55 -4.95 -12.49
N ASP A 67 -5.66 -4.30 -12.21
CA ASP A 67 -6.05 -3.03 -12.83
C ASP A 67 -5.46 -1.81 -12.12
N ALA A 68 -5.06 -1.96 -10.86
CA ALA A 68 -4.46 -0.90 -10.04
C ALA A 68 -3.67 -1.49 -8.88
N LEU A 69 -2.81 -0.67 -8.26
CA LEU A 69 -2.01 -1.03 -7.10
C LEU A 69 -2.39 -0.16 -5.90
N PHE A 70 -2.55 -0.81 -4.75
CA PHE A 70 -2.75 -0.15 -3.47
C PHE A 70 -1.63 -0.53 -2.51
N PHE A 71 -0.88 0.48 -2.04
CA PHE A 71 0.26 0.34 -1.13
C PHE A 71 -0.04 0.96 0.23
N PRO A 72 -0.62 0.22 1.19
CA PRO A 72 -0.67 0.67 2.58
C PRO A 72 0.72 0.65 3.22
N HIS A 73 1.10 1.75 3.85
CA HIS A 73 2.33 1.88 4.64
C HIS A 73 2.03 1.47 6.09
N CYS A 74 2.19 0.17 6.38
CA CYS A 74 1.66 -0.41 7.63
C CYS A 74 2.44 -0.04 8.88
N ASN A 75 3.75 0.29 8.74
CA ASN A 75 4.52 0.93 9.82
C ASN A 75 5.27 2.17 9.33
N PHE A 76 6.13 2.07 8.37
CA PHE A 76 6.77 3.16 7.62
C PHE A 76 6.67 2.86 6.12
N GLY A 77 7.00 1.63 5.74
CA GLY A 77 7.11 1.18 4.37
C GLY A 77 8.54 1.26 3.82
N SER A 78 8.75 0.59 2.70
CA SER A 78 10.04 0.52 2.00
C SER A 78 9.91 1.14 0.62
N GLU A 79 10.15 2.43 0.52
CA GLU A 79 9.91 3.27 -0.66
C GLU A 79 10.63 2.77 -1.93
N GLY A 80 11.86 2.24 -1.77
CA GLY A 80 12.63 1.76 -2.91
C GLY A 80 11.98 0.57 -3.62
N VAL A 81 11.52 -0.43 -2.87
CA VAL A 81 10.87 -1.63 -3.44
C VAL A 81 9.45 -1.30 -3.95
N VAL A 82 8.73 -0.42 -3.27
CA VAL A 82 7.43 0.08 -3.74
C VAL A 82 7.59 0.80 -5.08
N GLY A 83 8.59 1.66 -5.21
CA GLY A 83 8.88 2.39 -6.44
C GLY A 83 9.18 1.46 -7.61
N GLN A 84 9.99 0.41 -7.39
CA GLN A 84 10.31 -0.58 -8.42
C GLN A 84 9.07 -1.35 -8.90
N VAL A 85 8.21 -1.80 -7.99
CA VAL A 85 6.97 -2.51 -8.34
C VAL A 85 6.02 -1.60 -9.10
N ALA A 86 5.79 -0.38 -8.63
CA ALA A 86 4.90 0.57 -9.26
C ALA A 86 5.36 0.96 -10.67
N ALA A 87 6.66 1.24 -10.85
CA ALA A 87 7.23 1.58 -12.14
C ALA A 87 7.14 0.44 -13.16
N ALA A 88 7.30 -0.82 -12.72
CA ALA A 88 7.26 -1.98 -13.60
C ALA A 88 5.86 -2.32 -14.11
N LEU A 89 4.80 -1.94 -13.40
CA LEU A 89 3.42 -2.35 -13.72
C LEU A 89 2.63 -1.30 -14.49
N ASN A 90 2.98 -0.03 -14.32
CA ASN A 90 2.38 1.09 -15.06
C ASN A 90 0.83 1.11 -15.07
N VAL A 91 0.25 0.89 -13.90
CA VAL A 91 -1.20 0.99 -13.64
C VAL A 91 -1.47 2.05 -12.57
N PRO A 92 -2.71 2.53 -12.39
CA PRO A 92 -3.03 3.49 -11.34
C PRO A 92 -2.54 3.05 -9.95
N VAL A 93 -1.97 3.98 -9.19
CA VAL A 93 -1.36 3.73 -7.89
C VAL A 93 -2.05 4.55 -6.81
N LEU A 94 -2.42 3.89 -5.73
CA LEU A 94 -2.90 4.50 -4.49
C LEU A 94 -1.90 4.27 -3.36
N LEU A 95 -1.54 5.34 -2.66
CA LEU A 95 -0.77 5.30 -1.42
C LEU A 95 -1.68 5.62 -0.22
N TYR A 96 -1.40 4.99 0.90
CA TYR A 96 -2.08 5.29 2.15
C TYR A 96 -1.18 4.98 3.34
N GLY A 97 -1.06 5.92 4.28
CA GLY A 97 -0.43 5.74 5.58
C GLY A 97 -1.47 5.91 6.67
N PRO A 98 -1.86 4.85 7.41
CA PRO A 98 -2.80 4.98 8.52
C PRO A 98 -2.25 5.95 9.56
N ARG A 99 -3.13 6.76 10.18
CA ARG A 99 -2.73 7.68 11.24
C ARG A 99 -1.86 6.96 12.27
N ASP A 100 -0.72 7.56 12.57
CA ASP A 100 0.22 7.04 13.56
C ASP A 100 -0.27 7.32 14.98
N ASP A 101 0.04 6.40 15.89
CA ASP A 101 -0.22 6.58 17.31
C ASP A 101 0.78 7.57 17.92
N ALA A 102 0.46 8.09 19.10
CA ALA A 102 1.39 8.91 19.85
C ALA A 102 2.66 8.09 20.20
N PRO A 103 3.84 8.72 20.24
CA PRO A 103 5.04 8.05 20.70
C PRO A 103 4.87 7.52 22.14
N ALA A 104 5.57 6.42 22.44
CA ALA A 104 5.69 5.93 23.81
C ALA A 104 6.38 6.96 24.73
N LEU A 105 6.30 6.75 26.05
CA LEU A 105 6.89 7.68 27.03
C LEU A 105 8.40 7.91 26.86
N ASP A 106 9.11 6.93 26.32
CA ASP A 106 10.54 7.01 25.97
C ASP A 106 10.81 7.67 24.60
N GLY A 107 9.76 8.13 23.92
CA GLY A 107 9.84 8.75 22.59
C GLY A 107 9.92 7.76 21.42
N MET A 108 9.91 6.45 21.68
CA MET A 108 9.92 5.43 20.65
C MET A 108 8.59 5.39 19.90
N ARG A 109 8.67 5.12 18.59
CA ARG A 109 7.51 5.01 17.72
C ARG A 109 7.45 3.61 17.10
N ASP A 110 6.30 2.98 17.21
CA ASP A 110 6.02 1.71 16.51
C ASP A 110 5.85 1.90 15.01
N ARG A 111 5.39 3.09 14.62
CA ARG A 111 5.09 3.46 13.24
C ARG A 111 5.40 4.93 12.98
N ASP A 112 5.70 5.23 11.73
CA ASP A 112 5.78 6.60 11.18
C ASP A 112 5.33 6.55 9.70
N SER A 113 4.08 6.14 9.50
CA SER A 113 3.55 5.83 8.19
C SER A 113 3.39 7.06 7.30
N GLN A 114 3.16 8.23 7.89
CA GLN A 114 3.08 9.49 7.15
C GLN A 114 4.42 9.87 6.53
N CYS A 115 5.52 9.76 7.27
CA CYS A 115 6.86 9.97 6.73
C CYS A 115 7.19 8.96 5.62
N GLY A 116 6.81 7.70 5.82
CA GLY A 116 6.96 6.65 4.81
C GLY A 116 6.19 6.94 3.53
N LEU A 117 4.97 7.46 3.65
CA LEU A 117 4.16 7.88 2.50
C LEU A 117 4.83 9.02 1.72
N PHE A 118 5.39 10.02 2.38
CA PHE A 118 6.12 11.10 1.72
C PHE A 118 7.38 10.60 1.03
N ALA A 119 8.15 9.72 1.69
CA ALA A 119 9.34 9.11 1.10
C ALA A 119 8.98 8.31 -0.17
N THR A 120 7.92 7.51 -0.13
CA THR A 120 7.43 6.77 -1.30
C THR A 120 6.94 7.71 -2.39
N GLY A 121 6.20 8.76 -2.07
CA GLY A 121 5.75 9.74 -3.04
C GLY A 121 6.92 10.42 -3.78
N LYS A 122 8.02 10.70 -3.09
CA LYS A 122 9.26 11.20 -3.70
C LYS A 122 9.84 10.20 -4.68
N VAL A 123 9.97 8.93 -4.29
CA VAL A 123 10.52 7.86 -5.14
C VAL A 123 9.65 7.63 -6.37
N LEU A 124 8.32 7.60 -6.24
CA LEU A 124 7.41 7.44 -7.38
C LEU A 124 7.56 8.58 -8.39
N ARG A 125 7.75 9.82 -7.93
CA ARG A 125 8.02 10.96 -8.83
C ARG A 125 9.34 10.79 -9.59
N HIS A 126 10.40 10.29 -8.94
CA HIS A 126 11.66 9.97 -9.61
C HIS A 126 11.52 8.90 -10.68
N HIS A 127 10.59 7.97 -10.52
CA HIS A 127 10.26 6.94 -11.52
C HIS A 127 9.22 7.41 -12.55
N ASN A 128 8.77 8.66 -12.51
CA ASN A 128 7.70 9.21 -13.35
C ASN A 128 6.38 8.41 -13.21
N VAL A 129 6.11 7.85 -12.06
CA VAL A 129 4.87 7.13 -11.74
C VAL A 129 3.84 8.13 -11.22
N THR A 130 2.69 8.19 -11.88
CA THR A 130 1.53 8.94 -11.37
C THR A 130 0.86 8.17 -10.26
N PHE A 131 0.57 8.84 -9.16
CA PHE A 131 -0.10 8.25 -8.01
C PHE A 131 -1.07 9.24 -7.35
N THR A 132 -2.01 8.70 -6.59
CA THR A 132 -2.82 9.45 -5.62
C THR A 132 -2.60 8.91 -4.22
N TYR A 133 -3.07 9.63 -3.22
CA TYR A 133 -2.98 9.19 -1.82
C TYR A 133 -4.23 9.57 -1.03
N ILE A 134 -4.50 8.82 0.03
CA ILE A 134 -5.51 9.15 1.02
C ILE A 134 -4.82 9.84 2.19
N THR A 135 -5.45 10.92 2.67
CA THR A 135 -5.00 11.66 3.86
C THR A 135 -4.77 10.72 5.05
N ASN A 136 -3.79 11.05 5.90
CA ASN A 136 -3.41 10.28 7.08
C ASN A 136 -4.52 10.27 8.14
N VAL A 137 -5.46 9.36 7.99
CA VAL A 137 -6.59 9.09 8.88
C VAL A 137 -6.59 7.64 9.34
N ALA A 138 -7.39 7.27 10.33
CA ALA A 138 -7.55 5.87 10.73
C ALA A 138 -8.23 5.04 9.61
N PRO A 139 -7.98 3.72 9.51
CA PRO A 139 -8.57 2.90 8.45
C PRO A 139 -10.09 2.80 8.49
N ASP A 140 -10.70 2.95 9.67
CA ASP A 140 -12.15 2.94 9.88
C ASP A 140 -12.79 4.33 9.75
N ASP A 141 -12.00 5.35 9.43
CA ASP A 141 -12.52 6.70 9.15
C ASP A 141 -13.22 6.75 7.78
N MET A 142 -14.32 7.47 7.72
CA MET A 142 -15.08 7.66 6.47
C MET A 142 -14.27 8.35 5.38
N VAL A 143 -13.26 9.16 5.74
CA VAL A 143 -12.33 9.76 4.77
C VAL A 143 -11.51 8.69 4.05
N PHE A 144 -11.06 7.65 4.77
CA PHE A 144 -10.38 6.51 4.12
C PHE A 144 -11.34 5.77 3.19
N ILE A 145 -12.51 5.40 3.68
CA ILE A 145 -13.50 4.60 2.93
C ILE A 145 -13.91 5.33 1.64
N SER A 146 -14.33 6.58 1.75
CA SER A 146 -14.74 7.40 0.59
C SER A 146 -13.58 7.69 -0.37
N GLY A 147 -12.37 7.89 0.16
CA GLY A 147 -11.16 8.07 -0.65
C GLY A 147 -10.82 6.80 -1.45
N TYR A 148 -10.93 5.63 -0.84
CA TYR A 148 -10.71 4.35 -1.51
C TYR A 148 -11.77 4.08 -2.58
N GLU A 149 -13.05 4.29 -2.28
CA GLU A 149 -14.13 4.17 -3.27
C GLU A 149 -13.95 5.13 -4.45
N LYS A 150 -13.52 6.37 -4.18
CA LYS A 150 -13.22 7.34 -5.24
C LYS A 150 -12.08 6.83 -6.14
N PHE A 151 -11.04 6.25 -5.56
CA PHE A 151 -9.96 5.63 -6.33
C PHE A 151 -10.48 4.49 -7.22
N LEU A 152 -11.34 3.60 -6.71
CA LEU A 152 -11.94 2.53 -7.52
C LEU A 152 -12.72 3.08 -8.72
N ARG A 153 -13.46 4.17 -8.54
CA ARG A 153 -14.16 4.84 -9.66
C ARG A 153 -13.20 5.39 -10.72
N VAL A 154 -12.07 5.98 -10.29
CA VAL A 154 -11.03 6.44 -11.23
C VAL A 154 -10.43 5.28 -12.01
N VAL A 155 -10.11 4.17 -11.33
CA VAL A 155 -9.59 2.95 -12.00
C VAL A 155 -10.59 2.44 -13.03
N GLN A 156 -11.88 2.43 -12.71
CA GLN A 156 -12.92 2.01 -13.66
C GLN A 156 -12.93 2.88 -14.92
N VAL A 157 -12.80 4.19 -14.78
CA VAL A 157 -12.74 5.12 -15.93
C VAL A 157 -11.49 4.85 -16.77
N VAL A 158 -10.31 4.76 -16.13
CA VAL A 158 -9.04 4.50 -16.85
C VAL A 158 -9.07 3.18 -17.60
N LYS A 159 -9.72 2.17 -17.08
CA LYS A 159 -9.86 0.85 -17.72
C LYS A 159 -10.74 0.88 -18.97
N THR A 160 -11.66 1.84 -19.08
CA THR A 160 -12.63 1.92 -20.19
C THR A 160 -12.17 2.84 -21.32
N VAL A 161 -11.06 3.57 -21.15
CA VAL A 161 -10.46 4.44 -22.15
C VAL A 161 -9.35 3.73 -22.92
#